data_7ba873cfcf2de3817ef5683b767520ca
#
_entry.id   7ba873cfcf2de3817ef5683b767520ca
#
_cell.length_a   1.000
_cell.length_b   1.000
_cell.length_c   1.000
_cell.angle_alpha   90.00
_cell.angle_beta   90.00
_cell.angle_gamma   90.00
#
_symmetry.space_group_name_H-M   'P 1'
#
loop_
_entity.id
_entity.type
_entity.pdbx_description
1 polymer ?
#
loop_
_entity_poly.entity_id
_entity_poly.type
_entity_poly.pdbx_seq_one_letter_code
_entity_poly.pdbx_strand_id
1 'polypeptide(L)'
;QEEKTGNVLFKYYDEQGKVIGAEKVGTSTDHKFKGIATGSAAGHGFEVVRGTGEKAFFFESAIDMLSYMQMHDKELTDCRLVSMMGVKPNIVLDTMLRHNISPENVFLCSDNDTAGNEFAQRLQEQYPDMKRISTPEIYKDWNDMLRGIPKQIEVEQKTKTKEVDSVADLITYGNRMWNDATDNRDKSLISMQLADFQRVQDTLERSGINYYAYEMNGTVRMAVNDKDTDWLRNTLGNVSITKSNRPY
;
A
#
# COMPACT_ATOMS: atom_id res chain seq x y z
N GLN A 1 -26.59 -2.12 -10.65
CA GLN A 1 -26.47 -1.31 -9.42
C GLN A 1 -27.11 -2.06 -8.27
N GLU A 2 -26.56 -1.95 -7.07
CA GLU A 2 -27.13 -2.55 -5.85
C GLU A 2 -28.30 -1.71 -5.35
N GLU A 3 -29.51 -2.28 -5.28
CA GLU A 3 -30.74 -1.52 -4.99
C GLU A 3 -30.71 -0.77 -3.65
N LYS A 4 -30.12 -1.38 -2.61
CA LYS A 4 -30.11 -0.80 -1.25
C LYS A 4 -29.08 0.30 -1.04
N THR A 5 -27.94 0.21 -1.69
CA THR A 5 -26.78 1.07 -1.42
C THR A 5 -26.40 1.96 -2.58
N GLY A 6 -26.94 1.69 -3.77
CA GLY A 6 -26.58 2.39 -5.00
C GLY A 6 -25.19 2.05 -5.55
N ASN A 7 -24.46 1.10 -4.94
CA ASN A 7 -23.13 0.71 -5.40
C ASN A 7 -23.16 0.15 -6.82
N VAL A 8 -22.10 0.38 -7.57
CA VAL A 8 -21.84 -0.31 -8.84
C VAL A 8 -21.39 -1.73 -8.55
N LEU A 9 -21.94 -2.69 -9.29
CA LEU A 9 -21.60 -4.11 -9.21
C LEU A 9 -20.92 -4.54 -10.50
N PHE A 10 -19.65 -4.96 -10.41
CA PHE A 10 -18.91 -5.60 -11.48
C PHE A 10 -19.05 -7.12 -11.29
N LYS A 11 -20.04 -7.70 -11.98
CA LYS A 11 -20.39 -9.12 -11.85
C LYS A 11 -19.42 -9.99 -12.62
N TYR A 12 -19.05 -11.12 -12.06
CA TYR A 12 -18.32 -12.17 -12.76
C TYR A 12 -19.08 -13.48 -12.76
N TYR A 13 -18.80 -14.31 -13.75
CA TYR A 13 -19.63 -15.42 -14.17
C TYR A 13 -18.79 -16.70 -14.24
N ASP A 14 -19.46 -17.85 -14.07
CA ASP A 14 -18.88 -19.15 -14.42
C ASP A 14 -18.97 -19.40 -15.93
N GLU A 15 -18.45 -20.55 -16.36
CA GLU A 15 -18.46 -20.98 -17.78
C GLU A 15 -19.87 -21.18 -18.35
N GLN A 16 -20.86 -21.38 -17.49
CA GLN A 16 -22.27 -21.51 -17.84
C GLN A 16 -23.02 -20.17 -17.89
N GLY A 17 -22.31 -19.06 -17.64
CA GLY A 17 -22.88 -17.71 -17.64
C GLY A 17 -23.69 -17.36 -16.38
N LYS A 18 -23.57 -18.15 -15.32
CA LYS A 18 -24.21 -17.87 -14.03
C LYS A 18 -23.34 -16.89 -13.24
N VAL A 19 -23.97 -15.88 -12.62
CA VAL A 19 -23.29 -14.97 -11.71
C VAL A 19 -22.78 -15.73 -10.49
N ILE A 20 -21.47 -15.73 -10.27
CA ILE A 20 -20.79 -16.36 -9.14
C ILE A 20 -20.15 -15.37 -8.18
N GLY A 21 -20.24 -14.08 -8.46
CA GLY A 21 -19.73 -13.03 -7.58
C GLY A 21 -19.81 -11.64 -8.18
N ALA A 22 -19.43 -10.66 -7.38
CA ALA A 22 -19.31 -9.29 -7.83
C ALA A 22 -18.33 -8.48 -6.97
N GLU A 23 -17.53 -7.64 -7.62
CA GLU A 23 -16.86 -6.51 -6.98
C GLU A 23 -17.86 -5.37 -6.81
N LYS A 24 -17.83 -4.70 -5.67
CA LYS A 24 -18.70 -3.57 -5.33
C LYS A 24 -17.87 -2.30 -5.21
N VAL A 25 -18.32 -1.24 -5.88
CA VAL A 25 -17.70 0.09 -5.79
C VAL A 25 -18.76 1.11 -5.44
N GLY A 26 -18.50 1.88 -4.38
CA GLY A 26 -19.39 2.95 -3.93
C GLY A 26 -19.49 4.09 -4.94
N THR A 27 -20.65 4.72 -5.02
CA THR A 27 -20.91 5.89 -5.86
C THR A 27 -20.88 7.21 -5.10
N SER A 28 -20.74 7.16 -3.77
CA SER A 28 -20.62 8.36 -2.93
C SER A 28 -19.22 8.97 -3.06
N THR A 29 -19.16 10.30 -3.15
CA THR A 29 -17.90 11.06 -3.11
C THR A 29 -17.35 11.20 -1.70
N ASP A 30 -18.22 11.16 -0.69
CA ASP A 30 -17.89 11.41 0.70
C ASP A 30 -17.38 10.14 1.41
N HIS A 31 -17.81 8.96 0.94
CA HIS A 31 -17.40 7.68 1.51
C HIS A 31 -16.98 6.72 0.39
N LYS A 32 -15.67 6.63 0.19
CA LYS A 32 -15.11 5.64 -0.74
C LYS A 32 -15.34 4.23 -0.20
N PHE A 33 -16.06 3.42 -0.96
CA PHE A 33 -16.33 2.02 -0.62
C PHE A 33 -15.85 1.12 -1.75
N LYS A 34 -15.05 0.12 -1.42
CA LYS A 34 -14.71 -1.03 -2.29
C LYS A 34 -14.95 -2.31 -1.47
N GLY A 35 -15.52 -3.32 -2.09
CA GLY A 35 -15.77 -4.59 -1.41
C GLY A 35 -16.15 -5.69 -2.37
N ILE A 36 -16.42 -6.86 -1.82
CA ILE A 36 -16.84 -8.05 -2.55
C ILE A 36 -18.22 -8.45 -2.05
N ALA A 37 -19.10 -8.87 -2.95
CA ALA A 37 -20.41 -9.37 -2.57
C ALA A 37 -20.28 -10.66 -1.74
N THR A 38 -21.10 -10.79 -0.69
CA THR A 38 -21.12 -12.00 0.13
C THR A 38 -21.47 -13.23 -0.71
N GLY A 39 -20.75 -14.33 -0.50
CA GLY A 39 -20.94 -15.55 -1.26
C GLY A 39 -20.27 -15.58 -2.63
N SER A 40 -19.43 -14.60 -2.95
CA SER A 40 -18.65 -14.60 -4.17
C SER A 40 -17.63 -15.74 -4.20
N ALA A 41 -17.51 -16.40 -5.35
CA ALA A 41 -16.56 -17.49 -5.56
C ALA A 41 -15.10 -16.97 -5.48
N ALA A 42 -14.26 -17.74 -4.81
CA ALA A 42 -12.82 -17.48 -4.75
C ALA A 42 -12.16 -17.80 -6.12
N GLY A 43 -10.98 -17.23 -6.37
CA GLY A 43 -10.21 -17.49 -7.58
C GLY A 43 -10.78 -16.90 -8.87
N HIS A 44 -11.82 -16.08 -8.78
CA HIS A 44 -12.48 -15.41 -9.89
C HIS A 44 -12.48 -13.90 -9.67
N GLY A 45 -12.49 -13.14 -10.77
CA GLY A 45 -12.61 -11.70 -10.78
C GLY A 45 -13.55 -11.20 -11.87
N PHE A 46 -13.90 -9.92 -11.84
CA PHE A 46 -14.58 -9.32 -12.97
C PHE A 46 -13.64 -9.30 -14.18
N GLU A 47 -14.12 -9.80 -15.32
CA GLU A 47 -13.29 -9.90 -16.50
C GLU A 47 -14.00 -9.40 -17.77
N VAL A 48 -13.17 -8.92 -18.70
CA VAL A 48 -13.56 -8.58 -20.06
C VAL A 48 -12.64 -9.32 -21.02
N VAL A 49 -13.22 -10.06 -21.97
CA VAL A 49 -12.47 -10.83 -22.97
C VAL A 49 -12.63 -10.18 -24.33
N ARG A 50 -11.54 -10.04 -25.05
CA ARG A 50 -11.48 -9.59 -26.45
C ARG A 50 -10.77 -10.65 -27.29
N GLY A 51 -11.37 -11.01 -28.43
CA GLY A 51 -10.82 -12.04 -29.30
C GLY A 51 -10.68 -13.39 -28.58
N THR A 52 -9.55 -14.04 -28.72
CA THR A 52 -9.26 -15.37 -28.15
C THR A 52 -8.96 -15.36 -26.66
N GLY A 53 -8.57 -14.19 -26.11
CA GLY A 53 -8.21 -14.05 -24.69
C GLY A 53 -6.88 -14.74 -24.31
N GLU A 54 -5.95 -14.88 -25.26
CA GLU A 54 -4.66 -15.56 -25.04
C GLU A 54 -3.72 -14.82 -24.07
N LYS A 55 -3.81 -13.49 -24.01
CA LYS A 55 -3.05 -12.65 -23.08
C LYS A 55 -3.92 -12.26 -21.90
N ALA A 56 -3.37 -12.29 -20.69
CA ALA A 56 -4.10 -11.88 -19.49
C ALA A 56 -3.47 -10.69 -18.80
N PHE A 57 -4.27 -9.65 -18.54
CA PHE A 57 -3.90 -8.43 -17.85
C PHE A 57 -4.62 -8.35 -16.52
N PHE A 58 -3.89 -8.21 -15.42
CA PHE A 58 -4.45 -8.26 -14.06
C PHE A 58 -4.34 -6.90 -13.36
N PHE A 59 -5.46 -6.39 -12.89
CA PHE A 59 -5.61 -5.08 -12.25
C PHE A 59 -6.11 -5.22 -10.82
N GLU A 60 -5.77 -4.27 -9.94
CA GLU A 60 -6.26 -4.29 -8.56
C GLU A 60 -7.75 -4.01 -8.45
N SER A 61 -8.33 -3.23 -9.35
CA SER A 61 -9.76 -2.95 -9.34
C SER A 61 -10.37 -2.92 -10.74
N ALA A 62 -11.68 -3.11 -10.80
CA ALA A 62 -12.45 -2.99 -12.05
C ALA A 62 -12.35 -1.58 -12.65
N ILE A 63 -12.24 -0.54 -11.81
CA ILE A 63 -12.11 0.84 -12.28
C ILE A 63 -10.76 1.04 -12.99
N ASP A 64 -9.65 0.54 -12.41
CA ASP A 64 -8.33 0.62 -13.04
C ASP A 64 -8.28 -0.16 -14.34
N MET A 65 -8.88 -1.35 -14.37
CA MET A 65 -9.03 -2.15 -15.57
C MET A 65 -9.76 -1.40 -16.69
N LEU A 66 -10.91 -0.79 -16.37
CA LEU A 66 -11.70 -0.03 -17.35
C LEU A 66 -10.98 1.24 -17.81
N SER A 67 -10.23 1.90 -16.91
CA SER A 67 -9.40 3.05 -17.24
C SER A 67 -8.28 2.68 -18.20
N TYR A 68 -7.60 1.56 -17.95
CA TYR A 68 -6.59 1.01 -18.86
C TYR A 68 -7.20 0.68 -20.23
N MET A 69 -8.36 0.01 -20.24
CA MET A 69 -9.09 -0.30 -21.48
C MET A 69 -9.41 0.95 -22.29
N GLN A 70 -9.84 2.03 -21.64
CA GLN A 70 -10.18 3.28 -22.31
C GLN A 70 -8.95 3.93 -22.95
N MET A 71 -7.80 3.89 -22.31
CA MET A 71 -6.55 4.46 -22.81
C MET A 71 -5.91 3.63 -23.93
N HIS A 72 -6.06 2.30 -23.89
CA HIS A 72 -5.39 1.35 -24.78
C HIS A 72 -6.34 0.58 -25.70
N ASP A 73 -7.55 1.07 -25.91
CA ASP A 73 -8.63 0.35 -26.59
C ASP A 73 -8.22 -0.26 -27.93
N LYS A 74 -7.45 0.43 -28.73
CA LYS A 74 -7.01 -0.02 -30.07
C LYS A 74 -5.92 -1.09 -30.03
N GLU A 75 -5.20 -1.19 -28.92
CA GLU A 75 -4.05 -2.11 -28.76
C GLU A 75 -4.47 -3.45 -28.12
N LEU A 76 -5.64 -3.44 -27.49
CA LEU A 76 -6.16 -4.59 -26.74
C LEU A 76 -6.87 -5.56 -27.67
N THR A 77 -6.11 -6.46 -28.29
CA THR A 77 -6.60 -7.57 -29.11
C THR A 77 -6.19 -8.91 -28.49
N ASP A 78 -7.03 -9.92 -28.65
CA ASP A 78 -6.79 -11.30 -28.18
C ASP A 78 -6.36 -11.38 -26.71
N CYS A 79 -7.07 -10.64 -25.87
CA CYS A 79 -6.71 -10.49 -24.46
C CYS A 79 -7.90 -10.67 -23.52
N ARG A 80 -7.57 -11.01 -22.29
CA ARG A 80 -8.44 -11.08 -21.13
C ARG A 80 -7.97 -10.06 -20.11
N LEU A 81 -8.83 -9.17 -19.68
CA LEU A 81 -8.56 -8.22 -18.61
C LEU A 81 -9.31 -8.65 -17.38
N VAL A 82 -8.66 -8.69 -16.24
CA VAL A 82 -9.20 -9.25 -14.98
C VAL A 82 -8.96 -8.28 -13.83
N SER A 83 -10.03 -7.93 -13.11
CA SER A 83 -9.91 -7.27 -11.81
C SER A 83 -9.71 -8.31 -10.71
N MET A 84 -8.65 -8.16 -9.93
CA MET A 84 -8.34 -9.04 -8.80
C MET A 84 -9.07 -8.63 -7.51
N MET A 85 -9.70 -7.46 -7.48
CA MET A 85 -10.33 -6.91 -6.27
C MET A 85 -9.33 -6.79 -5.10
N GLY A 86 -8.19 -6.15 -5.35
CA GLY A 86 -6.99 -6.06 -4.54
C GLY A 86 -5.86 -6.95 -5.09
N VAL A 87 -4.78 -7.08 -4.34
CA VAL A 87 -3.60 -7.89 -4.71
C VAL A 87 -3.81 -9.36 -4.33
N LYS A 88 -4.35 -10.17 -5.25
CA LYS A 88 -4.72 -11.57 -5.00
C LYS A 88 -4.05 -12.54 -5.97
N PRO A 89 -2.90 -13.14 -5.59
CA PRO A 89 -2.16 -14.08 -6.45
C PRO A 89 -2.99 -15.26 -6.95
N ASN A 90 -3.90 -15.77 -6.12
CA ASN A 90 -4.75 -16.90 -6.48
C ASN A 90 -5.66 -16.59 -7.70
N ILE A 91 -6.13 -15.36 -7.88
CA ILE A 91 -6.92 -15.00 -9.06
C ILE A 91 -6.07 -15.08 -10.32
N VAL A 92 -4.79 -14.66 -10.26
CA VAL A 92 -3.85 -14.79 -11.38
C VAL A 92 -3.65 -16.26 -11.75
N LEU A 93 -3.27 -17.08 -10.77
CA LEU A 93 -2.94 -18.49 -10.98
C LEU A 93 -4.16 -19.31 -11.42
N ASP A 94 -5.32 -19.11 -10.79
CA ASP A 94 -6.56 -19.80 -11.14
C ASP A 94 -7.04 -19.41 -12.55
N THR A 95 -6.86 -18.13 -12.96
CA THR A 95 -7.19 -17.70 -14.32
C THR A 95 -6.26 -18.33 -15.35
N MET A 96 -4.96 -18.38 -15.07
CA MET A 96 -3.98 -19.06 -15.94
C MET A 96 -4.35 -20.53 -16.13
N LEU A 97 -4.67 -21.23 -15.04
CA LEU A 97 -5.05 -22.65 -15.10
C LEU A 97 -6.35 -22.87 -15.89
N ARG A 98 -7.40 -22.08 -15.62
CA ARG A 98 -8.69 -22.21 -16.31
C ARG A 98 -8.61 -22.01 -17.82
N HIS A 99 -7.76 -21.09 -18.23
CA HIS A 99 -7.70 -20.68 -19.65
C HIS A 99 -6.41 -21.11 -20.35
N ASN A 100 -5.61 -21.97 -19.70
CA ASN A 100 -4.33 -22.46 -20.21
C ASN A 100 -3.40 -21.34 -20.71
N ILE A 101 -3.24 -20.27 -19.89
CA ILE A 101 -2.42 -19.11 -20.23
C ILE A 101 -1.02 -19.32 -19.66
N SER A 102 -0.02 -19.28 -20.55
CA SER A 102 1.39 -19.38 -20.16
C SER A 102 1.91 -18.10 -19.50
N PRO A 103 2.90 -18.18 -18.59
CA PRO A 103 3.43 -17.00 -17.85
C PRO A 103 3.88 -15.85 -18.75
N GLU A 104 4.47 -16.11 -19.91
CA GLU A 104 4.90 -15.09 -20.87
C GLU A 104 3.77 -14.23 -21.45
N ASN A 105 2.53 -14.71 -21.32
CA ASN A 105 1.32 -14.02 -21.75
C ASN A 105 0.57 -13.35 -20.59
N VAL A 106 1.16 -13.31 -19.39
CA VAL A 106 0.61 -12.66 -18.19
C VAL A 106 1.22 -11.28 -17.99
N PHE A 107 0.36 -10.29 -17.80
CA PHE A 107 0.70 -8.89 -17.56
C PHE A 107 0.13 -8.44 -16.22
N LEU A 108 1.00 -8.09 -15.29
CA LEU A 108 0.65 -7.60 -13.95
C LEU A 108 0.54 -6.08 -14.00
N CYS A 109 -0.67 -5.56 -13.93
CA CYS A 109 -1.02 -4.14 -14.03
C CYS A 109 -1.52 -3.58 -12.69
N SER A 110 -0.98 -4.10 -11.57
CA SER A 110 -1.30 -3.61 -10.22
C SER A 110 -0.83 -2.18 -10.00
N ASP A 111 -1.37 -1.52 -8.98
CA ASP A 111 -1.09 -0.14 -8.64
C ASP A 111 0.43 0.12 -8.47
N ASN A 112 0.85 1.33 -8.76
CA ASN A 112 2.24 1.75 -8.59
C ASN A 112 2.47 2.26 -7.16
N ASP A 113 2.20 1.42 -6.17
CA ASP A 113 2.48 1.62 -4.76
C ASP A 113 3.24 0.41 -4.18
N THR A 114 3.59 0.46 -2.90
CA THR A 114 4.37 -0.60 -2.25
C THR A 114 3.71 -1.97 -2.38
N ALA A 115 2.41 -2.06 -2.12
CA ALA A 115 1.68 -3.33 -2.14
C ALA A 115 1.63 -3.94 -3.56
N GLY A 116 1.32 -3.12 -4.58
CA GLY A 116 1.28 -3.54 -5.98
C GLY A 116 2.65 -3.91 -6.53
N ASN A 117 3.70 -3.21 -6.11
CA ASN A 117 5.08 -3.50 -6.52
C ASN A 117 5.59 -4.81 -5.89
N GLU A 118 5.39 -5.02 -4.58
CA GLU A 118 5.74 -6.26 -3.89
C GLU A 118 4.95 -7.48 -4.42
N PHE A 119 3.68 -7.28 -4.76
CA PHE A 119 2.86 -8.32 -5.38
C PHE A 119 3.44 -8.76 -6.73
N ALA A 120 3.74 -7.81 -7.61
CA ALA A 120 4.31 -8.10 -8.92
C ALA A 120 5.68 -8.77 -8.78
N GLN A 121 6.55 -8.26 -7.90
CA GLN A 121 7.87 -8.84 -7.65
C GLN A 121 7.76 -10.31 -7.20
N ARG A 122 6.91 -10.61 -6.22
CA ARG A 122 6.74 -11.99 -5.71
C ARG A 122 6.25 -12.96 -6.78
N LEU A 123 5.36 -12.54 -7.69
CA LEU A 123 4.92 -13.37 -8.79
C LEU A 123 6.02 -13.57 -9.84
N GLN A 124 6.79 -12.53 -10.16
CA GLN A 124 7.93 -12.63 -11.09
C GLN A 124 9.09 -13.46 -10.53
N GLU A 125 9.29 -13.51 -9.22
CA GLU A 125 10.26 -14.43 -8.59
C GLU A 125 9.88 -15.90 -8.81
N GLN A 126 8.58 -16.23 -8.82
CA GLN A 126 8.08 -17.58 -9.08
C GLN A 126 7.91 -17.89 -10.57
N TYR A 127 7.55 -16.90 -11.36
CA TYR A 127 7.26 -16.97 -12.78
C TYR A 127 7.97 -15.82 -13.51
N PRO A 128 9.27 -15.97 -13.83
CA PRO A 128 10.11 -14.90 -14.38
C PRO A 128 9.64 -14.34 -15.72
N ASP A 129 8.86 -15.11 -16.48
CA ASP A 129 8.32 -14.70 -17.78
C ASP A 129 7.09 -13.80 -17.69
N MET A 130 6.48 -13.65 -16.51
CA MET A 130 5.42 -12.68 -16.28
C MET A 130 5.94 -11.24 -16.41
N LYS A 131 5.15 -10.39 -17.04
CA LYS A 131 5.53 -9.00 -17.31
C LYS A 131 4.83 -8.04 -16.37
N ARG A 132 5.55 -7.06 -15.87
CA ARG A 132 4.99 -5.93 -15.14
C ARG A 132 4.71 -4.79 -16.11
N ILE A 133 3.49 -4.26 -16.09
CA ILE A 133 3.12 -2.98 -16.72
C ILE A 133 2.64 -2.05 -15.61
N SER A 134 3.35 -0.95 -15.39
CA SER A 134 3.01 0.05 -14.38
C SER A 134 2.69 1.39 -15.02
N THR A 135 1.93 2.20 -14.32
CA THR A 135 1.79 3.61 -14.65
C THR A 135 3.14 4.33 -14.53
N PRO A 136 3.35 5.46 -15.23
CA PRO A 136 4.46 6.37 -14.91
C PRO A 136 4.48 6.71 -13.42
N GLU A 137 5.67 6.95 -12.87
CA GLU A 137 5.86 7.19 -11.42
C GLU A 137 4.97 8.28 -10.82
N ILE A 138 4.59 9.26 -11.63
CA ILE A 138 3.71 10.35 -11.20
C ILE A 138 2.27 9.92 -10.95
N TYR A 139 1.85 8.73 -11.37
CA TYR A 139 0.48 8.22 -11.15
C TYR A 139 0.49 6.98 -10.25
N LYS A 140 -0.45 6.91 -9.32
CA LYS A 140 -0.60 5.77 -8.42
C LYS A 140 -1.23 4.58 -9.14
N ASP A 141 -2.30 4.81 -9.85
CA ASP A 141 -3.12 3.80 -10.50
C ASP A 141 -3.57 4.26 -11.90
N TRP A 142 -4.19 3.36 -12.65
CA TRP A 142 -4.62 3.61 -14.02
C TRP A 142 -5.77 4.61 -14.11
N ASN A 143 -6.63 4.68 -13.07
CA ASN A 143 -7.71 5.66 -13.05
C ASN A 143 -7.17 7.06 -12.78
N ASP A 144 -6.20 7.21 -11.92
CA ASP A 144 -5.51 8.48 -11.69
C ASP A 144 -4.78 8.95 -12.96
N MET A 145 -4.13 8.03 -13.69
CA MET A 145 -3.51 8.33 -14.98
C MET A 145 -4.54 8.80 -16.03
N LEU A 146 -5.65 8.08 -16.17
CA LEU A 146 -6.72 8.47 -17.10
C LEU A 146 -7.30 9.86 -16.79
N ARG A 147 -7.42 10.19 -15.51
CA ARG A 147 -7.96 11.47 -15.03
C ARG A 147 -6.93 12.59 -14.99
N GLY A 148 -5.66 12.30 -15.26
CA GLY A 148 -4.56 13.26 -15.14
C GLY A 148 -4.32 13.73 -13.70
N ILE A 149 -4.64 12.90 -12.71
CA ILE A 149 -4.43 13.18 -11.29
C ILE A 149 -3.07 12.58 -10.89
N PRO A 150 -2.01 13.41 -10.77
CA PRO A 150 -0.71 12.88 -10.36
C PRO A 150 -0.83 12.31 -8.94
N LYS A 151 0.00 11.29 -8.65
CA LYS A 151 0.30 10.94 -7.27
C LYS A 151 0.50 12.25 -6.54
N GLN A 152 -0.35 12.56 -5.60
CA GLN A 152 0.16 13.40 -4.55
C GLN A 152 1.42 12.65 -4.13
N ILE A 153 2.59 13.28 -4.35
CA ILE A 153 3.77 12.87 -3.61
C ILE A 153 3.24 12.88 -2.20
N GLU A 154 2.91 11.71 -1.67
CA GLU A 154 2.95 11.50 -0.25
C GLU A 154 4.45 11.70 0.06
N VAL A 155 4.86 12.94 0.20
CA VAL A 155 5.51 13.27 1.45
C VAL A 155 4.62 12.56 2.44
N GLU A 156 5.11 11.47 3.04
CA GLU A 156 4.35 10.70 4.03
C GLU A 156 3.87 11.66 5.12
N GLN A 157 2.94 12.50 4.75
CA GLN A 157 1.98 13.08 5.61
C GLN A 157 0.98 11.96 5.87
N LYS A 158 1.36 11.03 6.73
CA LYS A 158 0.44 10.54 7.74
C LYS A 158 -0.01 11.76 8.54
N THR A 159 -0.71 12.67 7.89
CA THR A 159 -1.53 13.65 8.54
C THR A 159 -2.79 12.98 9.06
N LYS A 160 -2.61 12.06 9.97
CA LYS A 160 -3.37 12.11 11.18
C LYS A 160 -2.60 13.09 12.05
N THR A 161 -3.10 14.31 12.14
CA THR A 161 -2.81 15.28 13.19
C THR A 161 -3.14 14.64 14.55
N LYS A 162 -2.39 13.65 14.95
CA LYS A 162 -2.40 13.12 16.29
C LYS A 162 -1.08 13.58 16.89
N GLU A 163 -1.17 14.52 17.83
CA GLU A 163 -0.03 14.90 18.63
C GLU A 163 0.61 13.61 19.16
N VAL A 164 1.88 13.40 18.83
CA VAL A 164 2.65 12.29 19.33
C VAL A 164 3.27 12.74 20.64
N ASP A 165 2.52 12.57 21.73
CA ASP A 165 2.88 13.10 23.05
C ASP A 165 3.39 12.02 24.01
N SER A 166 3.49 10.78 23.55
CA SER A 166 3.94 9.66 24.40
C SER A 166 4.88 8.71 23.68
N VAL A 167 5.65 7.97 24.45
CA VAL A 167 6.48 6.85 23.93
C VAL A 167 5.61 5.80 23.24
N ALA A 168 4.39 5.58 23.70
CA ALA A 168 3.46 4.64 23.06
C ALA A 168 3.04 5.11 21.65
N ASP A 169 2.87 6.43 21.45
CA ASP A 169 2.58 6.99 20.14
C ASP A 169 3.78 6.85 19.19
N LEU A 170 5.00 7.10 19.68
CA LEU A 170 6.23 6.89 18.90
C LEU A 170 6.42 5.43 18.49
N ILE A 171 6.09 4.46 19.35
CA ILE A 171 6.14 3.03 19.02
C ILE A 171 5.11 2.69 17.93
N THR A 172 3.96 3.38 17.94
CA THR A 172 2.87 3.10 17.00
C THR A 172 3.06 3.80 15.66
N TYR A 173 3.60 5.02 15.66
CA TYR A 173 3.64 5.90 14.47
C TYR A 173 5.05 6.27 14.00
N GLY A 174 6.09 6.04 14.81
CA GLY A 174 7.47 6.40 14.49
C GLY A 174 8.20 5.37 13.61
N ASN A 175 9.25 5.84 12.94
CA ASN A 175 10.21 4.97 12.26
C ASN A 175 10.99 4.16 13.30
N ARG A 176 11.06 2.84 13.10
CA ARG A 176 11.65 1.91 14.05
C ARG A 176 13.09 1.57 13.70
N MET A 177 14.02 1.96 14.58
CA MET A 177 15.41 1.47 14.59
C MET A 177 15.67 0.61 15.84
N TRP A 178 14.70 -0.22 16.23
CA TRP A 178 14.76 -1.04 17.45
C TRP A 178 14.59 -2.50 17.11
N ASN A 179 15.59 -3.32 17.45
CA ASN A 179 15.58 -4.75 17.14
C ASN A 179 14.83 -5.62 18.16
N ASP A 180 14.49 -5.08 19.35
CA ASP A 180 13.81 -5.84 20.40
C ASP A 180 12.49 -5.20 20.82
N ALA A 181 11.46 -6.03 21.00
CA ALA A 181 10.17 -5.68 21.59
C ALA A 181 10.35 -5.48 23.11
N THR A 182 11.02 -4.41 23.51
CA THR A 182 11.38 -4.20 24.88
C THR A 182 10.44 -3.27 25.62
N ASP A 183 10.31 -3.55 26.88
CA ASP A 183 9.69 -2.85 27.96
C ASP A 183 9.83 -1.31 27.85
N ASN A 184 8.68 -0.61 27.92
CA ASN A 184 8.59 0.84 27.82
C ASN A 184 8.96 1.59 29.10
N ARG A 185 9.38 0.87 30.16
CA ARG A 185 9.53 1.44 31.52
C ARG A 185 10.70 2.40 31.67
N ASP A 186 11.77 2.20 30.91
CA ASP A 186 13.03 2.94 31.04
C ASP A 186 13.35 3.76 29.78
N LYS A 187 12.36 4.52 29.28
CA LYS A 187 12.54 5.37 28.10
C LYS A 187 12.20 6.80 28.37
N SER A 188 13.02 7.68 27.82
CA SER A 188 12.80 9.13 27.82
C SER A 188 12.33 9.60 26.45
N LEU A 189 11.40 10.55 26.45
CA LEU A 189 10.96 11.27 25.26
C LEU A 189 11.79 12.54 25.08
N ILE A 190 12.37 12.70 23.90
CA ILE A 190 13.20 13.84 23.53
C ILE A 190 12.53 14.57 22.37
N SER A 191 12.53 15.90 22.43
CA SER A 191 12.09 16.75 21.32
C SER A 191 13.25 17.62 20.84
N MET A 192 13.47 17.65 19.53
CA MET A 192 14.55 18.43 18.89
C MET A 192 14.15 18.90 17.51
N GLN A 193 14.89 19.85 16.95
CA GLN A 193 14.70 20.24 15.54
C GLN A 193 15.18 19.16 14.60
N LEU A 194 14.57 19.03 13.41
CA LEU A 194 14.96 18.06 12.41
C LEU A 194 16.44 18.17 12.02
N ALA A 195 16.97 19.38 11.91
CA ALA A 195 18.37 19.60 11.60
C ALA A 195 19.32 19.05 12.68
N ASP A 196 18.93 19.14 13.96
CA ASP A 196 19.71 18.56 15.07
C ASP A 196 19.62 17.03 15.08
N PHE A 197 18.45 16.47 14.79
CA PHE A 197 18.28 15.04 14.64
C PHE A 197 19.15 14.48 13.50
N GLN A 198 19.13 15.11 12.33
CA GLN A 198 19.94 14.69 11.18
C GLN A 198 21.45 14.71 11.49
N ARG A 199 21.92 15.67 12.29
CA ARG A 199 23.33 15.73 12.72
C ARG A 199 23.76 14.58 13.62
N VAL A 200 22.86 14.01 14.40
CA VAL A 200 23.19 12.94 15.36
C VAL A 200 22.74 11.55 14.92
N GLN A 201 21.87 11.46 13.94
CA GLN A 201 21.30 10.19 13.50
C GLN A 201 22.38 9.15 13.16
N ASP A 202 23.35 9.50 12.32
CA ASP A 202 24.45 8.60 11.95
C ASP A 202 25.27 8.16 13.16
N THR A 203 25.40 9.02 14.18
CA THR A 203 26.15 8.73 15.39
C THR A 203 25.35 7.81 16.31
N LEU A 204 24.04 8.00 16.43
CA LEU A 204 23.15 7.09 17.15
C LEU A 204 23.24 5.68 16.58
N GLU A 205 23.16 5.56 15.26
CA GLU A 205 23.22 4.28 14.55
C GLU A 205 24.57 3.59 14.72
N ARG A 206 25.69 4.33 14.55
CA ARG A 206 27.05 3.78 14.75
C ARG A 206 27.35 3.39 16.19
N SER A 207 26.75 4.11 17.16
CA SER A 207 26.92 3.81 18.59
C SER A 207 26.00 2.69 19.08
N GLY A 208 25.16 2.12 18.22
CA GLY A 208 24.20 1.07 18.56
C GLY A 208 23.12 1.54 19.55
N ILE A 209 22.85 2.86 19.60
CA ILE A 209 21.79 3.42 20.42
C ILE A 209 20.47 3.18 19.73
N ASN A 210 19.60 2.42 20.36
CA ASN A 210 18.27 2.14 19.86
C ASN A 210 17.33 3.32 20.11
N TYR A 211 16.54 3.70 19.10
CA TYR A 211 15.57 4.78 19.21
C TYR A 211 14.32 4.54 18.35
N TYR A 212 13.24 5.26 18.69
CA TYR A 212 12.09 5.49 17.81
C TYR A 212 12.02 6.98 17.54
N ALA A 213 11.87 7.40 16.30
CA ALA A 213 11.79 8.80 15.93
C ALA A 213 10.56 9.07 15.04
N TYR A 214 9.96 10.24 15.25
CA TYR A 214 8.84 10.74 14.47
C TYR A 214 9.05 12.23 14.18
N GLU A 215 9.02 12.61 12.91
CA GLU A 215 9.14 13.99 12.47
C GLU A 215 7.76 14.58 12.16
N MET A 216 7.51 15.79 12.66
CA MET A 216 6.34 16.58 12.36
C MET A 216 6.68 18.06 12.33
N ASN A 217 6.42 18.73 11.23
CA ASN A 217 6.62 20.18 11.08
C ASN A 217 8.03 20.67 11.45
N GLY A 218 9.06 19.92 11.05
CA GLY A 218 10.46 20.28 11.33
C GLY A 218 10.93 19.99 12.77
N THR A 219 10.08 19.37 13.58
CA THR A 219 10.42 18.91 14.93
C THR A 219 10.42 17.39 14.96
N VAL A 220 11.48 16.80 15.53
CA VAL A 220 11.58 15.36 15.76
C VAL A 220 11.30 15.06 17.22
N ARG A 221 10.38 14.14 17.46
CA ARG A 221 10.20 13.50 18.75
C ARG A 221 10.83 12.12 18.71
N MET A 222 11.67 11.82 19.69
CA MET A 222 12.44 10.58 19.73
C MET A 222 12.34 9.94 21.11
N ALA A 223 12.12 8.63 21.16
CA ALA A 223 12.24 7.85 22.38
C ALA A 223 13.55 7.08 22.39
N VAL A 224 14.29 7.16 23.47
CA VAL A 224 15.54 6.42 23.73
C VAL A 224 15.50 5.82 25.12
N ASN A 225 16.40 4.88 25.41
CA ASN A 225 16.56 4.40 26.79
C ASN A 225 17.06 5.52 27.70
N ASP A 226 16.62 5.51 28.96
CA ASP A 226 17.04 6.50 29.96
C ASP A 226 18.56 6.60 30.12
N LYS A 227 19.27 5.47 30.02
CA LYS A 227 20.72 5.42 30.10
C LYS A 227 21.45 6.19 28.98
N ASP A 228 20.79 6.40 27.85
CA ASP A 228 21.38 7.04 26.67
C ASP A 228 21.10 8.55 26.60
N THR A 229 20.28 9.07 27.54
CA THR A 229 19.86 10.49 27.56
C THR A 229 21.00 11.46 27.90
N ASP A 230 21.91 11.08 28.78
CA ASP A 230 23.04 11.94 29.17
C ASP A 230 24.03 12.13 28.00
N TRP A 231 24.26 11.10 27.21
CA TRP A 231 25.04 11.19 26.00
C TRP A 231 24.41 12.19 25.01
N LEU A 232 23.10 12.13 24.83
CA LEU A 232 22.37 13.06 23.93
C LEU A 232 22.42 14.50 24.42
N ARG A 233 22.26 14.75 25.73
CA ARG A 233 22.41 16.09 26.33
C ARG A 233 23.80 16.66 26.07
N ASN A 234 24.83 15.86 26.26
CA ASN A 234 26.21 16.28 26.07
C ASN A 234 26.54 16.56 24.59
N THR A 235 25.88 15.85 23.67
CA THR A 235 26.12 15.98 22.22
C THR A 235 25.35 17.13 21.60
N LEU A 236 24.12 17.39 22.02
CA LEU A 236 23.17 18.32 21.39
C LEU A 236 23.00 19.64 22.17
N GLY A 237 23.42 19.70 23.43
CA GLY A 237 23.24 20.88 24.30
C GLY A 237 21.80 21.10 24.72
N ASN A 238 21.05 21.91 24.02
CA ASN A 238 19.69 22.30 24.39
C ASN A 238 18.62 21.37 23.76
N VAL A 239 18.40 20.19 24.34
CA VAL A 239 17.28 19.33 24.00
C VAL A 239 16.30 19.24 25.17
N SER A 240 15.00 19.32 24.87
CA SER A 240 13.96 19.09 25.86
C SER A 240 13.82 17.57 26.09
N ILE A 241 14.05 17.11 27.31
CA ILE A 241 13.93 15.69 27.69
C ILE A 241 12.84 15.56 28.73
N THR A 242 11.83 14.78 28.41
CA THR A 242 10.74 14.44 29.31
C THR A 242 10.79 12.95 29.65
N LYS A 243 10.92 12.61 30.92
CA LYS A 243 10.81 11.21 31.36
C LYS A 243 9.37 10.73 31.17
N SER A 244 9.22 9.51 30.65
CA SER A 244 7.91 8.87 30.52
C SER A 244 7.35 8.55 31.91
N ASN A 245 6.67 9.50 32.54
CA ASN A 245 5.90 9.24 33.74
C ASN A 245 4.59 8.54 33.34
N ARG A 246 4.50 7.23 33.50
CA ARG A 246 3.20 6.57 33.62
C ARG A 246 2.88 6.42 35.11
N PRO A 247 1.71 6.88 35.59
CA PRO A 247 1.16 6.37 36.84
C PRO A 247 0.81 4.90 36.64
N TYR A 248 0.99 4.09 37.67
CA TYR A 248 0.66 2.66 37.80
C TYR A 248 -0.81 2.39 37.47
#